data_a4d8aca8d7630d444d93f5f004b5e4e8
#
_entry.id   a4d8aca8d7630d444d93f5f004b5e4e8
#
_cell.length_a   1.000
_cell.length_b   1.000
_cell.length_c   1.000
_cell.angle_alpha   90.00
_cell.angle_beta   90.00
_cell.angle_gamma   90.00
#
_symmetry.space_group_name_H-M   'P 1'
#
loop_
_entity.id
_entity.type
_entity.pdbx_description
1 polymer ?
#
loop_
_entity_poly.entity_id
_entity_poly.type
_entity_poly.pdbx_seq_one_letter_code
_entity_poly.pdbx_strand_id
1 'polypeptide(L)'
;PRWGADIGIAFDGDADRVGMATEEGVFVNQLQVYGLLYWYLLDVRGQIGPAVYTVTTTSMAKRLAEIYGTQAYETGVGFKYVGPKMTETDAVIGGEESGGFGFGMHIPERDGLASGLFLMDLWLTKAKKASEVLAELQALAGPSYYNRIDIRFARDGYEGVKADTLARLSEEAPTELAGQGVVERKVLDTGDGFKFYRTDGSWLLIRFSGTEALLRVYAEARTPEDVETLLAEGRRIAGAEREAAGTPG
;
A
#
# COMPACT_ATOMS: atom_id res chain seq x y z
N PRO A 1 23.50 -1.90 10.34
CA PRO A 1 24.94 -1.59 10.06
C PRO A 1 25.87 -1.87 11.23
N ARG A 2 25.47 -1.59 12.49
CA ARG A 2 26.35 -1.74 13.66
C ARG A 2 26.86 -3.18 13.88
N TRP A 3 26.06 -4.17 13.48
CA TRP A 3 26.35 -5.59 13.71
C TRP A 3 26.77 -6.33 12.44
N GLY A 4 26.87 -5.65 11.29
CA GLY A 4 27.16 -6.28 10.01
C GLY A 4 26.04 -7.24 9.54
N ALA A 5 24.79 -6.97 9.94
CA ALA A 5 23.65 -7.75 9.49
C ALA A 5 23.34 -7.44 8.03
N ASP A 6 22.98 -8.47 7.28
CA ASP A 6 22.68 -8.38 5.84
C ASP A 6 21.23 -7.97 5.59
N ILE A 7 20.34 -8.24 6.54
CA ILE A 7 18.89 -7.93 6.49
C ILE A 7 18.35 -7.78 7.92
N GLY A 8 17.40 -6.89 8.12
CA GLY A 8 16.61 -6.77 9.34
C GLY A 8 15.17 -7.21 9.09
N ILE A 9 14.64 -8.09 9.93
CA ILE A 9 13.22 -8.50 9.91
C ILE A 9 12.64 -8.28 11.29
N ALA A 10 11.47 -7.66 11.37
CA ALA A 10 10.75 -7.40 12.60
C ALA A 10 9.29 -7.82 12.48
N PHE A 11 8.71 -8.23 13.59
CA PHE A 11 7.29 -8.62 13.70
C PHE A 11 6.62 -7.73 14.74
N ASP A 12 5.30 -7.60 14.64
CA ASP A 12 4.50 -7.00 15.68
C ASP A 12 4.21 -7.99 16.84
N GLY A 13 3.36 -7.62 17.79
CA GLY A 13 3.20 -8.37 19.04
C GLY A 13 2.63 -9.77 18.90
N ASP A 14 1.80 -10.01 17.91
CA ASP A 14 1.19 -11.32 17.57
C ASP A 14 1.77 -11.95 16.30
N ALA A 15 2.81 -11.32 15.74
CA ALA A 15 3.58 -11.79 14.59
C ALA A 15 2.72 -12.06 13.32
N ASP A 16 1.60 -11.36 13.17
CA ASP A 16 0.79 -11.42 11.96
C ASP A 16 1.24 -10.43 10.87
N ARG A 17 2.15 -9.49 11.22
CA ARG A 17 2.73 -8.49 10.33
C ARG A 17 4.25 -8.54 10.35
N VAL A 18 4.85 -8.14 9.23
CA VAL A 18 6.30 -8.12 9.04
C VAL A 18 6.78 -6.74 8.59
N GLY A 19 7.92 -6.33 9.10
CA GLY A 19 8.71 -5.20 8.63
C GLY A 19 10.09 -5.66 8.20
N MET A 20 10.71 -4.97 7.25
CA MET A 20 12.02 -5.30 6.71
C MET A 20 12.92 -4.06 6.67
N ALA A 21 14.22 -4.25 6.87
CA ALA A 21 15.26 -3.25 6.62
C ALA A 21 16.41 -3.86 5.82
N THR A 22 17.06 -3.04 4.99
CA THR A 22 18.24 -3.45 4.21
C THR A 22 19.49 -3.56 5.10
N GLU A 23 20.60 -4.05 4.54
CA GLU A 23 21.93 -4.10 5.18
C GLU A 23 22.43 -2.71 5.61
N GLU A 24 21.94 -1.65 4.98
CA GLU A 24 22.27 -0.27 5.33
C GLU A 24 21.40 0.26 6.50
N GLY A 25 20.40 -0.52 6.93
CA GLY A 25 19.42 -0.12 7.94
C GLY A 25 18.32 0.77 7.39
N VAL A 26 18.14 0.81 6.07
CA VAL A 26 17.05 1.53 5.42
C VAL A 26 15.78 0.70 5.52
N PHE A 27 14.72 1.31 6.03
CA PHE A 27 13.42 0.66 6.12
C PHE A 27 12.82 0.42 4.73
N VAL A 28 12.41 -0.82 4.47
CA VAL A 28 11.67 -1.21 3.28
C VAL A 28 10.18 -1.14 3.64
N ASN A 29 9.43 -0.25 3.01
CA ASN A 29 8.02 -0.08 3.34
C ASN A 29 7.19 -1.31 2.95
N GLN A 30 6.03 -1.49 3.57
CA GLN A 30 5.19 -2.69 3.43
C GLN A 30 4.70 -2.90 1.99
N LEU A 31 4.55 -1.84 1.21
CA LEU A 31 4.17 -1.94 -0.20
C LEU A 31 5.29 -2.58 -1.03
N GLN A 32 6.53 -2.19 -0.76
CA GLN A 32 7.71 -2.80 -1.38
C GLN A 32 7.91 -4.25 -0.90
N VAL A 33 7.68 -4.51 0.40
CA VAL A 33 7.72 -5.88 0.95
C VAL A 33 6.68 -6.77 0.27
N TYR A 34 5.44 -6.28 0.07
CA TYR A 34 4.43 -7.01 -0.69
C TYR A 34 4.89 -7.32 -2.12
N GLY A 35 5.48 -6.34 -2.80
CA GLY A 35 6.04 -6.53 -4.13
C GLY A 35 7.17 -7.58 -4.16
N LEU A 36 8.09 -7.55 -3.18
CA LEU A 36 9.17 -8.54 -3.03
C LEU A 36 8.61 -9.96 -2.83
N LEU A 37 7.63 -10.12 -1.94
CA LEU A 37 7.00 -11.42 -1.66
C LEU A 37 6.24 -11.96 -2.87
N TYR A 38 5.49 -11.12 -3.58
CA TYR A 38 4.79 -11.56 -4.78
C TYR A 38 5.78 -11.92 -5.89
N TRP A 39 6.79 -11.09 -6.14
CA TRP A 39 7.86 -11.42 -7.08
C TRP A 39 8.61 -12.70 -6.72
N TYR A 40 8.91 -12.92 -5.44
CA TYR A 40 9.49 -14.17 -4.95
C TYR A 40 8.66 -15.40 -5.35
N LEU A 41 7.35 -15.37 -5.13
CA LEU A 41 6.46 -16.47 -5.50
C LEU A 41 6.48 -16.71 -7.01
N LEU A 42 6.38 -15.65 -7.81
CA LEU A 42 6.33 -15.72 -9.26
C LEU A 42 7.67 -16.20 -9.88
N ASP A 43 8.77 -15.55 -9.51
CA ASP A 43 10.08 -15.71 -10.13
C ASP A 43 10.92 -16.85 -9.53
N VAL A 44 11.03 -16.88 -8.20
CA VAL A 44 11.89 -17.82 -7.49
C VAL A 44 11.19 -19.17 -7.26
N ARG A 45 9.92 -19.11 -6.83
CA ARG A 45 9.14 -20.32 -6.55
C ARG A 45 8.42 -20.88 -7.78
N GLY A 46 8.34 -20.13 -8.87
CA GLY A 46 7.62 -20.53 -10.09
C GLY A 46 6.11 -20.68 -9.88
N GLN A 47 5.55 -20.08 -8.84
CA GLN A 47 4.13 -20.13 -8.50
C GLN A 47 3.41 -18.99 -9.23
N ILE A 48 3.12 -19.20 -10.50
CA ILE A 48 2.39 -18.21 -11.30
C ILE A 48 0.91 -18.27 -10.92
N GLY A 49 0.41 -17.21 -10.31
CA GLY A 49 -0.98 -17.12 -9.87
C GLY A 49 -1.37 -15.70 -9.46
N PRO A 50 -2.68 -15.46 -9.24
CA PRO A 50 -3.19 -14.14 -8.92
C PRO A 50 -2.70 -13.60 -7.58
N ALA A 51 -2.73 -12.27 -7.45
CA ALA A 51 -2.52 -11.54 -6.22
C ALA A 51 -3.82 -10.86 -5.75
N VAL A 52 -4.03 -10.78 -4.43
CA VAL A 52 -5.10 -10.00 -3.82
C VAL A 52 -4.49 -8.94 -2.89
N TYR A 53 -4.94 -7.71 -3.00
CA TYR A 53 -4.40 -6.61 -2.20
C TYR A 53 -5.48 -5.59 -1.83
N THR A 54 -5.29 -4.91 -0.72
CA THR A 54 -6.23 -3.86 -0.33
C THR A 54 -6.01 -2.58 -1.13
N VAL A 55 -7.04 -1.77 -1.25
CA VAL A 55 -7.04 -0.48 -1.96
C VAL A 55 -5.94 0.49 -1.49
N THR A 56 -5.40 0.29 -0.29
CA THR A 56 -4.29 1.06 0.29
C THR A 56 -2.91 0.49 -0.03
N THR A 57 -2.85 -0.69 -0.67
CA THR A 57 -1.60 -1.37 -1.02
C THR A 57 -1.07 -0.91 -2.39
N THR A 58 -0.02 -1.53 -2.89
CA THR A 58 0.73 -1.07 -4.05
C THR A 58 0.13 -1.45 -5.40
N SER A 59 0.18 -0.53 -6.36
CA SER A 59 -0.06 -0.81 -7.78
C SER A 59 1.02 -1.72 -8.43
N MET A 60 2.13 -1.98 -7.73
CA MET A 60 3.16 -2.92 -8.15
C MET A 60 2.60 -4.34 -8.32
N ALA A 61 1.61 -4.74 -7.50
CA ALA A 61 0.90 -6.00 -7.65
C ALA A 61 0.32 -6.19 -9.05
N LYS A 62 -0.36 -5.15 -9.57
CA LYS A 62 -0.94 -5.16 -10.91
C LYS A 62 0.14 -5.28 -11.98
N ARG A 63 1.20 -4.48 -11.86
CA ARG A 63 2.33 -4.52 -12.82
C ARG A 63 3.04 -5.86 -12.86
N LEU A 64 3.29 -6.47 -11.70
CA LEU A 64 3.87 -7.83 -11.63
C LEU A 64 2.93 -8.87 -12.24
N ALA A 65 1.64 -8.81 -11.93
CA ALA A 65 0.66 -9.71 -12.53
C ALA A 65 0.64 -9.61 -14.06
N GLU A 66 0.68 -8.41 -14.62
CA GLU A 66 0.76 -8.17 -16.07
C GLU A 66 2.06 -8.77 -16.68
N ILE A 67 3.22 -8.57 -16.03
CA ILE A 67 4.52 -9.09 -16.49
C ILE A 67 4.52 -10.63 -16.54
N TYR A 68 3.93 -11.28 -15.52
CA TYR A 68 3.91 -12.74 -15.41
C TYR A 68 2.65 -13.39 -16.00
N GLY A 69 1.79 -12.63 -16.68
CA GLY A 69 0.61 -13.15 -17.36
C GLY A 69 -0.49 -13.68 -16.44
N THR A 70 -0.64 -13.08 -15.26
CA THR A 70 -1.67 -13.42 -14.27
C THR A 70 -2.53 -12.19 -13.92
N GLN A 71 -3.29 -12.24 -12.83
CA GLN A 71 -4.22 -11.18 -12.45
C GLN A 71 -3.93 -10.65 -11.05
N ALA A 72 -4.38 -9.43 -10.77
CA ALA A 72 -4.33 -8.82 -9.46
C ALA A 72 -5.70 -8.20 -9.11
N TYR A 73 -6.21 -8.53 -7.93
CA TYR A 73 -7.53 -8.13 -7.47
C TYR A 73 -7.42 -7.17 -6.29
N GLU A 74 -8.00 -5.99 -6.45
CA GLU A 74 -8.06 -4.99 -5.40
C GLU A 74 -9.35 -5.15 -4.57
N THR A 75 -9.22 -5.14 -3.24
CA THR A 75 -10.32 -5.26 -2.28
C THR A 75 -10.42 -4.04 -1.35
N GLY A 76 -11.49 -3.97 -0.58
CA GLY A 76 -11.60 -3.05 0.57
C GLY A 76 -10.53 -3.32 1.63
N VAL A 77 -10.36 -2.36 2.56
CA VAL A 77 -9.38 -2.47 3.66
C VAL A 77 -9.84 -3.49 4.70
N GLY A 78 -8.98 -4.43 5.01
CA GLY A 78 -9.19 -5.47 6.01
C GLY A 78 -9.04 -6.88 5.45
N PHE A 79 -8.30 -7.74 6.15
CA PHE A 79 -8.04 -9.12 5.71
C PHE A 79 -9.32 -9.96 5.57
N LYS A 80 -10.40 -9.56 6.25
CA LYS A 80 -11.75 -10.13 6.06
C LYS A 80 -12.28 -10.05 4.61
N TYR A 81 -11.72 -9.17 3.78
CA TYR A 81 -12.02 -9.08 2.34
C TYR A 81 -10.93 -9.77 1.50
N VAL A 82 -9.69 -9.72 1.97
CA VAL A 82 -8.54 -10.33 1.28
C VAL A 82 -8.62 -11.85 1.30
N GLY A 83 -8.79 -12.46 2.48
CA GLY A 83 -8.80 -13.92 2.63
C GLY A 83 -9.88 -14.63 1.80
N PRO A 84 -11.17 -14.21 1.86
CA PRO A 84 -12.20 -14.77 0.99
C PRO A 84 -11.91 -14.60 -0.50
N LYS A 85 -11.38 -13.43 -0.90
CA LYS A 85 -11.01 -13.18 -2.30
C LYS A 85 -9.82 -14.02 -2.75
N MET A 86 -8.85 -14.28 -1.89
CA MET A 86 -7.77 -15.25 -2.16
C MET A 86 -8.32 -16.63 -2.47
N THR A 87 -9.26 -17.11 -1.66
CA THR A 87 -9.89 -18.42 -1.86
C THR A 87 -10.72 -18.46 -3.15
N GLU A 88 -11.47 -17.39 -3.43
CA GLU A 88 -12.31 -17.29 -4.65
C GLU A 88 -11.46 -17.33 -5.94
N THR A 89 -10.29 -16.69 -5.91
CA THR A 89 -9.46 -16.50 -7.11
C THR A 89 -8.26 -17.44 -7.19
N ASP A 90 -8.11 -18.36 -6.24
CA ASP A 90 -6.92 -19.23 -6.08
C ASP A 90 -5.61 -18.40 -6.06
N ALA A 91 -5.65 -17.27 -5.35
CA ALA A 91 -4.54 -16.33 -5.32
C ALA A 91 -3.34 -16.88 -4.54
N VAL A 92 -2.13 -16.67 -5.07
CA VAL A 92 -0.88 -17.13 -4.44
C VAL A 92 -0.47 -16.26 -3.26
N ILE A 93 -0.92 -15.00 -3.23
CA ILE A 93 -0.64 -14.04 -2.15
C ILE A 93 -1.82 -13.10 -1.92
N GLY A 94 -2.04 -12.74 -0.67
CA GLY A 94 -2.92 -11.64 -0.25
C GLY A 94 -2.19 -10.67 0.66
N GLY A 95 -2.53 -9.38 0.63
CA GLY A 95 -1.81 -8.44 1.48
C GLY A 95 -2.48 -7.10 1.74
N GLU A 96 -2.03 -6.49 2.84
CA GLU A 96 -2.47 -5.19 3.33
C GLU A 96 -1.29 -4.22 3.47
N GLU A 97 -1.59 -2.94 3.41
CA GLU A 97 -0.63 -1.85 3.68
C GLU A 97 -0.03 -1.92 5.11
N SER A 98 -0.74 -2.56 6.03
CA SER A 98 -0.28 -2.74 7.41
C SER A 98 0.93 -3.68 7.57
N GLY A 99 1.29 -4.45 6.53
CA GLY A 99 2.35 -5.45 6.54
C GLY A 99 1.87 -6.87 6.87
N GLY A 100 0.56 -7.07 6.89
CA GLY A 100 -0.06 -8.40 7.01
C GLY A 100 -0.20 -9.04 5.64
N PHE A 101 0.46 -10.18 5.43
CA PHE A 101 0.46 -10.92 4.18
C PHE A 101 0.10 -12.38 4.42
N GLY A 102 -0.71 -12.95 3.53
CA GLY A 102 -1.12 -14.37 3.55
C GLY A 102 -0.77 -15.05 2.23
N PHE A 103 -0.65 -16.37 2.24
CA PHE A 103 -0.17 -17.16 1.10
C PHE A 103 -1.15 -18.27 0.75
N GLY A 104 -1.45 -18.43 -0.56
CA GLY A 104 -2.39 -19.41 -1.05
C GLY A 104 -2.00 -20.87 -0.75
N MET A 105 -0.69 -21.15 -0.64
CA MET A 105 -0.18 -22.46 -0.26
C MET A 105 -0.35 -22.80 1.24
N HIS A 106 -0.80 -21.85 2.03
CA HIS A 106 -1.03 -21.95 3.47
C HIS A 106 -2.49 -21.59 3.78
N ILE A 107 -2.82 -21.16 4.99
CA ILE A 107 -4.14 -20.63 5.30
C ILE A 107 -4.27 -19.20 4.72
N PRO A 108 -5.47 -18.80 4.21
CA PRO A 108 -5.68 -17.47 3.67
C PRO A 108 -5.88 -16.43 4.79
N GLU A 109 -4.88 -16.31 5.66
CA GLU A 109 -4.80 -15.37 6.77
C GLU A 109 -3.36 -14.84 6.88
N ARG A 110 -3.18 -13.72 7.58
CA ARG A 110 -1.90 -13.06 7.76
C ARG A 110 -0.91 -13.94 8.53
N ASP A 111 0.29 -14.05 8.01
CA ASP A 111 1.39 -14.79 8.64
C ASP A 111 2.70 -14.04 8.45
N GLY A 112 3.09 -13.26 9.45
CA GLY A 112 4.34 -12.50 9.44
C GLY A 112 5.57 -13.41 9.49
N LEU A 113 5.49 -14.55 10.19
CA LEU A 113 6.62 -15.50 10.28
C LEU A 113 6.90 -16.15 8.93
N ALA A 114 5.87 -16.64 8.22
CA ALA A 114 6.02 -17.16 6.87
C ALA A 114 6.54 -16.07 5.92
N SER A 115 6.03 -14.84 6.02
CA SER A 115 6.50 -13.69 5.26
C SER A 115 8.00 -13.42 5.48
N GLY A 116 8.44 -13.44 6.74
CA GLY A 116 9.85 -13.25 7.09
C GLY A 116 10.75 -14.36 6.53
N LEU A 117 10.32 -15.62 6.59
CA LEU A 117 11.03 -16.76 6.01
C LEU A 117 11.14 -16.66 4.49
N PHE A 118 10.08 -16.23 3.80
CA PHE A 118 10.12 -16.05 2.35
C PHE A 118 11.01 -14.88 1.92
N LEU A 119 11.06 -13.79 2.69
CA LEU A 119 12.01 -12.71 2.45
C LEU A 119 13.46 -13.18 2.62
N MET A 120 13.74 -14.00 3.64
CA MET A 120 15.06 -14.60 3.84
C MET A 120 15.43 -15.54 2.68
N ASP A 121 14.52 -16.39 2.24
CA ASP A 121 14.76 -17.32 1.13
C ASP A 121 14.96 -16.58 -0.20
N LEU A 122 14.18 -15.53 -0.46
CA LEU A 122 14.39 -14.63 -1.60
C LEU A 122 15.82 -14.06 -1.61
N TRP A 123 16.22 -13.47 -0.47
CA TRP A 123 17.53 -12.86 -0.34
C TRP A 123 18.66 -13.88 -0.50
N LEU A 124 18.59 -15.04 0.15
CA LEU A 124 19.58 -16.11 0.04
C LEU A 124 19.67 -16.66 -1.39
N THR A 125 18.54 -16.85 -2.05
CA THR A 125 18.48 -17.37 -3.43
C THR A 125 19.06 -16.39 -4.43
N LYS A 126 18.78 -15.09 -4.28
CA LYS A 126 19.35 -14.06 -5.16
C LYS A 126 20.84 -13.84 -4.91
N ALA A 127 21.36 -14.21 -3.73
CA ALA A 127 22.76 -14.05 -3.33
C ALA A 127 23.31 -12.62 -3.54
N LYS A 128 22.47 -11.62 -3.24
CA LYS A 128 22.73 -10.19 -3.41
C LYS A 128 22.38 -9.47 -2.11
N LYS A 129 22.80 -8.21 -1.97
CA LYS A 129 22.39 -7.35 -0.87
C LYS A 129 20.88 -7.09 -0.93
N ALA A 130 20.25 -6.87 0.21
CA ALA A 130 18.81 -6.59 0.26
C ALA A 130 18.45 -5.33 -0.53
N SER A 131 19.30 -4.29 -0.50
CA SER A 131 19.15 -3.08 -1.32
C SER A 131 19.21 -3.36 -2.81
N GLU A 132 20.06 -4.28 -3.26
CA GLU A 132 20.20 -4.67 -4.67
C GLU A 132 18.96 -5.47 -5.14
N VAL A 133 18.44 -6.37 -4.30
CA VAL A 133 17.22 -7.14 -4.60
C VAL A 133 16.01 -6.20 -4.72
N LEU A 134 15.91 -5.20 -3.84
CA LEU A 134 14.88 -4.16 -3.96
C LEU A 134 15.02 -3.34 -5.24
N ALA A 135 16.24 -2.98 -5.62
CA ALA A 135 16.50 -2.26 -6.87
C ALA A 135 16.12 -3.09 -8.11
N GLU A 136 16.35 -4.41 -8.10
CA GLU A 136 15.89 -5.31 -9.17
C GLU A 136 14.36 -5.33 -9.30
N LEU A 137 13.64 -5.42 -8.17
CA LEU A 137 12.17 -5.34 -8.18
C LEU A 137 11.71 -4.00 -8.79
N GLN A 138 12.33 -2.89 -8.39
CA GLN A 138 11.99 -1.57 -8.90
C GLN A 138 12.34 -1.42 -10.40
N ALA A 139 13.42 -2.05 -10.86
CA ALA A 139 13.75 -2.07 -12.28
C ALA A 139 12.74 -2.89 -13.10
N LEU A 140 12.24 -3.99 -12.55
CA LEU A 140 11.25 -4.85 -13.19
C LEU A 140 9.84 -4.25 -13.21
N ALA A 141 9.33 -3.89 -12.04
CA ALA A 141 7.95 -3.46 -11.85
C ALA A 141 7.76 -1.92 -11.84
N GLY A 142 8.87 -1.18 -12.00
CA GLY A 142 8.92 0.27 -11.86
C GLY A 142 9.01 0.71 -10.39
N PRO A 143 9.59 1.90 -10.15
CA PRO A 143 9.74 2.43 -8.79
C PRO A 143 8.38 2.65 -8.13
N SER A 144 8.34 2.49 -6.81
CA SER A 144 7.17 2.70 -5.96
C SER A 144 7.62 3.31 -4.65
N TYR A 145 7.23 4.56 -4.45
CA TYR A 145 7.39 5.29 -3.20
C TYR A 145 6.02 5.55 -2.63
N TYR A 146 5.91 5.47 -1.32
CA TYR A 146 4.64 5.53 -0.62
C TYR A 146 4.79 6.31 0.68
N ASN A 147 3.78 7.11 0.99
CA ASN A 147 3.64 7.71 2.31
C ASN A 147 2.16 7.95 2.62
N ARG A 148 1.87 8.23 3.88
CA ARG A 148 0.53 8.49 4.41
C ARG A 148 0.58 9.63 5.42
N ILE A 149 -0.44 10.46 5.42
CA ILE A 149 -0.69 11.43 6.49
C ILE A 149 -2.03 11.12 7.17
N ASP A 150 -2.01 11.20 8.50
CA ASP A 150 -3.17 11.03 9.35
C ASP A 150 -3.56 12.41 9.93
N ILE A 151 -4.74 12.89 9.60
CA ILE A 151 -5.25 14.21 10.02
C ILE A 151 -6.36 13.97 11.01
N ARG A 152 -6.15 14.41 12.26
CA ARG A 152 -7.12 14.28 13.35
C ARG A 152 -8.01 15.50 13.39
N PHE A 153 -9.30 15.27 13.58
CA PHE A 153 -10.32 16.29 13.77
C PHE A 153 -10.84 16.29 15.20
N ALA A 154 -11.42 17.41 15.63
CA ALA A 154 -12.28 17.40 16.79
C ALA A 154 -13.51 16.50 16.50
N ARG A 155 -13.95 15.71 17.47
CA ARG A 155 -15.12 14.83 17.29
C ARG A 155 -16.38 15.63 16.94
N ASP A 156 -16.50 16.81 17.53
CA ASP A 156 -17.58 17.73 17.26
C ASP A 156 -17.42 18.32 15.85
N GLY A 157 -18.38 18.09 14.97
CA GLY A 157 -18.35 18.51 13.58
C GLY A 157 -17.70 17.56 12.58
N TYR A 158 -17.02 16.48 13.03
CA TYR A 158 -16.34 15.53 12.11
C TYR A 158 -17.26 14.93 11.05
N GLU A 159 -18.45 14.48 11.44
CA GLU A 159 -19.40 13.87 10.50
C GLU A 159 -19.88 14.88 9.44
N GLY A 160 -20.01 16.17 9.80
CA GLY A 160 -20.33 17.23 8.83
C GLY A 160 -19.20 17.42 7.82
N VAL A 161 -17.96 17.57 8.27
CA VAL A 161 -16.77 17.71 7.39
C VAL A 161 -16.66 16.49 6.48
N LYS A 162 -16.84 15.29 7.01
CA LYS A 162 -16.82 14.04 6.23
C LYS A 162 -17.89 14.05 5.14
N ALA A 163 -19.15 14.34 5.51
CA ALA A 163 -20.27 14.33 4.56
C ALA A 163 -20.08 15.38 3.46
N ASP A 164 -19.70 16.62 3.82
CA ASP A 164 -19.47 17.70 2.86
C ASP A 164 -18.32 17.39 1.90
N THR A 165 -17.20 16.83 2.42
CA THR A 165 -16.07 16.46 1.59
C THR A 165 -16.41 15.31 0.63
N LEU A 166 -17.11 14.28 1.11
CA LEU A 166 -17.50 13.14 0.27
C LEU A 166 -18.50 13.57 -0.81
N ALA A 167 -19.47 14.43 -0.49
CA ALA A 167 -20.42 14.97 -1.45
C ALA A 167 -19.69 15.77 -2.54
N ARG A 168 -18.82 16.69 -2.16
CA ARG A 168 -18.03 17.51 -3.10
C ARG A 168 -17.14 16.66 -3.99
N LEU A 169 -16.43 15.65 -3.46
CA LEU A 169 -15.60 14.75 -4.25
C LEU A 169 -16.42 13.82 -5.18
N SER A 170 -17.68 13.57 -4.81
CA SER A 170 -18.61 12.85 -5.68
C SER A 170 -19.04 13.67 -6.89
N GLU A 171 -19.28 14.96 -6.70
CA GLU A 171 -19.75 15.90 -7.74
C GLU A 171 -18.60 16.48 -8.57
N GLU A 172 -17.51 16.91 -7.92
CA GLU A 172 -16.39 17.61 -8.52
C GLU A 172 -15.08 16.85 -8.26
N ALA A 173 -14.90 15.71 -8.93
CA ALA A 173 -13.67 14.95 -8.84
C ALA A 173 -12.52 15.69 -9.56
N PRO A 174 -11.29 15.68 -9.01
CA PRO A 174 -10.14 16.23 -9.71
C PRO A 174 -9.89 15.48 -11.03
N THR A 175 -9.66 16.23 -12.10
CA THR A 175 -9.28 15.71 -13.41
C THR A 175 -7.76 15.64 -13.58
N GLU A 176 -7.02 16.31 -12.70
CA GLU A 176 -5.56 16.35 -12.67
C GLU A 176 -5.07 16.37 -11.21
N LEU A 177 -3.96 15.71 -10.93
CA LEU A 177 -3.27 15.68 -9.64
C LEU A 177 -1.76 15.76 -9.87
N ALA A 178 -1.08 16.71 -9.20
CA ALA A 178 0.37 16.93 -9.32
C ALA A 178 0.85 16.99 -10.79
N GLY A 179 0.12 17.72 -11.65
CA GLY A 179 0.47 17.91 -13.06
C GLY A 179 0.22 16.71 -13.97
N GLN A 180 -0.49 15.68 -13.49
CA GLN A 180 -0.85 14.51 -14.30
C GLN A 180 -2.36 14.24 -14.29
N GLY A 181 -2.87 13.82 -15.46
CA GLY A 181 -4.28 13.53 -15.64
C GLY A 181 -4.75 12.33 -14.78
N VAL A 182 -5.95 12.46 -14.21
CA VAL A 182 -6.66 11.38 -13.52
C VAL A 182 -7.37 10.53 -14.57
N VAL A 183 -7.06 9.23 -14.63
CA VAL A 183 -7.64 8.28 -15.59
C VAL A 183 -8.76 7.45 -15.00
N GLU A 184 -8.79 7.29 -13.67
CA GLU A 184 -9.83 6.53 -12.98
C GLU A 184 -10.10 7.15 -11.61
N ARG A 185 -11.39 7.25 -11.27
CA ARG A 185 -11.88 7.53 -9.93
C ARG A 185 -12.63 6.32 -9.39
N LYS A 186 -12.18 5.78 -8.28
CA LYS A 186 -12.84 4.70 -7.57
C LYS A 186 -13.46 5.22 -6.27
N VAL A 187 -14.75 5.02 -6.08
CA VAL A 187 -15.41 5.16 -4.78
C VAL A 187 -15.12 3.91 -3.97
N LEU A 188 -14.74 4.06 -2.70
CA LEU A 188 -14.53 2.90 -1.84
C LEU A 188 -15.86 2.20 -1.55
N ASP A 189 -15.85 0.86 -1.50
CA ASP A 189 -17.05 0.05 -1.26
C ASP A 189 -17.75 0.39 0.05
N THR A 190 -17.01 0.89 1.03
CA THR A 190 -17.52 1.40 2.32
C THR A 190 -18.13 2.80 2.24
N GLY A 191 -18.01 3.48 1.09
CA GLY A 191 -18.50 4.85 0.90
C GLY A 191 -17.77 5.92 1.71
N ASP A 192 -16.63 5.56 2.32
CA ASP A 192 -15.88 6.43 3.24
C ASP A 192 -14.70 7.15 2.58
N GLY A 193 -14.55 7.04 1.24
CA GLY A 193 -13.45 7.69 0.54
C GLY A 193 -13.39 7.46 -0.97
N PHE A 194 -12.36 8.04 -1.57
CA PHE A 194 -12.10 8.01 -3.00
C PHE A 194 -10.62 7.71 -3.28
N LYS A 195 -10.38 6.87 -4.29
CA LYS A 195 -9.06 6.65 -4.87
C LYS A 195 -9.02 7.18 -6.29
N PHE A 196 -7.98 7.93 -6.61
CA PHE A 196 -7.76 8.53 -7.92
C PHE A 196 -6.48 7.96 -8.50
N TYR A 197 -6.57 7.36 -9.67
CA TYR A 197 -5.42 6.82 -10.40
C TYR A 197 -4.99 7.81 -11.48
N ARG A 198 -3.69 8.04 -11.59
CA ARG A 198 -3.09 8.89 -12.61
C ARG A 198 -2.61 8.09 -13.82
N THR A 199 -2.30 8.79 -14.91
CA THR A 199 -1.84 8.21 -16.18
C THR A 199 -0.58 7.33 -16.05
N ASP A 200 0.31 7.61 -15.09
CA ASP A 200 1.54 6.86 -14.84
C ASP A 200 1.36 5.65 -13.91
N GLY A 201 0.11 5.39 -13.46
CA GLY A 201 -0.25 4.33 -12.54
C GLY A 201 -0.02 4.66 -11.06
N SER A 202 0.44 5.88 -10.74
CA SER A 202 0.44 6.39 -9.36
C SER A 202 -0.97 6.75 -8.91
N TRP A 203 -1.16 6.91 -7.59
CA TRP A 203 -2.50 7.16 -7.07
C TRP A 203 -2.50 8.00 -5.79
N LEU A 204 -3.63 8.67 -5.57
CA LEU A 204 -4.00 9.36 -4.35
C LEU A 204 -5.27 8.72 -3.78
N LEU A 205 -5.29 8.43 -2.47
CA LEU A 205 -6.47 7.94 -1.77
C LEU A 205 -6.79 8.86 -0.60
N ILE A 206 -8.04 9.29 -0.51
CA ILE A 206 -8.59 10.09 0.59
C ILE A 206 -9.66 9.23 1.27
N ARG A 207 -9.46 8.91 2.55
CA ARG A 207 -10.36 8.03 3.30
C ARG A 207 -10.64 8.53 4.70
N PHE A 208 -11.91 8.65 5.05
CA PHE A 208 -12.37 8.95 6.40
C PHE A 208 -12.47 7.68 7.25
N SER A 209 -12.05 7.75 8.51
CA SER A 209 -12.24 6.65 9.44
C SER A 209 -13.73 6.53 9.83
N GLY A 210 -14.19 5.28 9.98
CA GLY A 210 -15.54 5.01 10.48
C GLY A 210 -15.65 4.96 12.01
N THR A 211 -14.50 4.91 12.72
CA THR A 211 -14.48 4.72 14.19
C THR A 211 -13.82 5.86 14.94
N GLU A 212 -12.97 6.64 14.28
CA GLU A 212 -12.23 7.76 14.84
C GLU A 212 -12.48 9.03 14.01
N ALA A 213 -12.39 10.20 14.64
CA ALA A 213 -12.43 11.48 13.93
C ALA A 213 -11.08 11.71 13.19
N LEU A 214 -10.88 10.96 12.13
CA LEU A 214 -9.60 10.84 11.43
C LEU A 214 -9.81 10.73 9.92
N LEU A 215 -9.10 11.58 9.20
CA LEU A 215 -8.92 11.48 7.75
C LEU A 215 -7.52 10.93 7.46
N ARG A 216 -7.43 9.95 6.58
CA ARG A 216 -6.17 9.44 6.07
C ARG A 216 -6.04 9.79 4.60
N VAL A 217 -4.90 10.36 4.26
CA VAL A 217 -4.51 10.60 2.87
C VAL A 217 -3.30 9.73 2.57
N TYR A 218 -3.39 8.94 1.53
CA TYR A 218 -2.34 8.00 1.11
C TYR A 218 -1.92 8.36 -0.31
N ALA A 219 -0.65 8.22 -0.62
CA ALA A 219 -0.15 8.37 -1.97
C ALA A 219 0.93 7.34 -2.29
N GLU A 220 0.88 6.82 -3.52
CA GLU A 220 1.96 6.05 -4.13
C GLU A 220 2.34 6.70 -5.46
N ALA A 221 3.62 6.94 -5.67
CA ALA A 221 4.13 7.55 -6.89
C ALA A 221 5.51 7.02 -7.29
N ARG A 222 6.03 7.53 -8.41
CA ARG A 222 7.31 7.10 -8.98
C ARG A 222 8.53 7.74 -8.31
N THR A 223 8.35 8.83 -7.59
CA THR A 223 9.41 9.53 -6.84
C THR A 223 8.90 9.95 -5.45
N PRO A 224 9.80 10.11 -4.46
CA PRO A 224 9.42 10.62 -3.14
C PRO A 224 8.79 12.02 -3.21
N GLU A 225 9.32 12.89 -4.07
CA GLU A 225 8.86 14.27 -4.23
C GLU A 225 7.42 14.33 -4.75
N ASP A 226 7.07 13.43 -5.68
CA ASP A 226 5.72 13.33 -6.22
C ASP A 226 4.73 12.79 -5.17
N VAL A 227 5.17 11.87 -4.31
CA VAL A 227 4.37 11.41 -3.15
C VAL A 227 4.02 12.58 -2.23
N GLU A 228 5.00 13.41 -1.85
CA GLU A 228 4.77 14.56 -0.98
C GLU A 228 3.83 15.59 -1.64
N THR A 229 3.98 15.81 -2.95
CA THR A 229 3.10 16.69 -3.72
C THR A 229 1.66 16.17 -3.73
N LEU A 230 1.46 14.88 -3.98
CA LEU A 230 0.15 14.23 -3.94
C LEU A 230 -0.51 14.30 -2.56
N LEU A 231 0.26 14.08 -1.49
CA LEU A 231 -0.24 14.18 -0.12
C LEU A 231 -0.68 15.60 0.22
N ALA A 232 0.09 16.61 -0.20
CA ALA A 232 -0.27 18.02 -0.02
C ALA A 232 -1.56 18.37 -0.78
N GLU A 233 -1.70 17.92 -2.03
CA GLU A 233 -2.93 18.09 -2.79
C GLU A 233 -4.12 17.35 -2.18
N GLY A 234 -3.92 16.12 -1.75
CA GLY A 234 -4.96 15.33 -1.08
C GLY A 234 -5.48 16.02 0.19
N ARG A 235 -4.57 16.60 0.98
CA ARG A 235 -4.92 17.41 2.14
C ARG A 235 -5.74 18.64 1.76
N ARG A 236 -5.34 19.38 0.73
CA ARG A 236 -6.05 20.55 0.19
C ARG A 236 -7.44 20.17 -0.32
N ILE A 237 -7.53 19.12 -1.13
CA ILE A 237 -8.77 18.61 -1.69
C ILE A 237 -9.72 18.17 -0.57
N ALA A 238 -9.23 17.56 0.49
CA ALA A 238 -10.05 17.18 1.65
C ALA A 238 -10.48 18.37 2.52
N GLY A 239 -10.03 19.59 2.23
CA GLY A 239 -10.36 20.78 3.02
C GLY A 239 -9.66 20.85 4.38
N ALA A 240 -8.63 20.04 4.58
CA ALA A 240 -7.92 19.88 5.86
C ALA A 240 -6.78 20.90 6.09
N GLU A 241 -6.64 21.90 5.23
CA GLU A 241 -5.63 22.96 5.38
C GLU A 241 -5.93 23.90 6.57
N ARG A 242 -7.20 24.06 6.93
CA ARG A 242 -7.65 25.05 7.93
C ARG A 242 -7.39 24.63 9.37
N GLU A 243 -7.19 23.34 9.66
CA GLU A 243 -7.09 22.86 11.05
C GLU A 243 -5.64 22.74 11.57
N ALA A 244 -4.63 22.72 10.73
CA ALA A 244 -3.24 22.74 11.16
C ALA A 244 -2.77 24.08 11.73
N ALA A 245 -3.55 25.15 11.58
CA ALA A 245 -3.24 26.50 12.08
C ALA A 245 -3.84 26.78 13.48
N GLY A 246 -4.55 25.85 14.10
CA GLY A 246 -5.39 26.08 15.28
C GLY A 246 -5.11 25.17 16.47
N THR A 247 -3.86 24.80 16.78
CA THR A 247 -3.55 24.24 18.11
C THR A 247 -2.37 25.00 18.70
N PRO A 248 -2.58 26.04 19.51
CA PRO A 248 -1.55 26.50 20.45
C PRO A 248 -1.42 25.43 21.55
N GLY A 249 -0.17 25.13 21.91
CA GLY A 249 0.38 24.12 22.79
C GLY A 249 -0.29 23.85 24.13
#